data_40f276d93648beeae1511a9584faa76b
#
_entry.id   40f276d93648beeae1511a9584faa76b
#
_cell.length_a   1.000
_cell.length_b   1.000
_cell.length_c   1.000
_cell.angle_alpha   90.00
_cell.angle_beta   90.00
_cell.angle_gamma   90.00
#
_symmetry.space_group_name_H-M   'P 1'
#
loop_
_entity.id
_entity.type
_entity.pdbx_description
1 polymer ?
#
loop_
_entity_poly.entity_id
_entity_poly.type
_entity_poly.pdbx_seq_one_letter_code
_entity_poly.pdbx_strand_id
1 'polypeptide(L)'
;MIKRVLLFASAKERVGQSYVDLDLAAGTTVADLRKQLVAEYPVLSDLVARSHIAVDQQFAVEETQVTEAKEVALIPPVSGG
;
A
#
# COMPACT_ATOMS: atom_id res chain seq x y z
N MET A 1 -13.90 7.24 0.54
CA MET A 1 -13.47 7.35 1.95
C MET A 1 -11.95 7.44 2.04
N ILE A 2 -11.44 8.21 2.97
CA ILE A 2 -10.00 8.34 3.14
C ILE A 2 -9.47 7.14 3.92
N LYS A 3 -8.48 6.46 3.35
CA LYS A 3 -7.82 5.32 3.99
C LYS A 3 -6.35 5.63 4.13
N ARG A 4 -5.84 5.49 5.35
CA ARG A 4 -4.41 5.65 5.61
C ARG A 4 -3.69 4.36 5.26
N VAL A 5 -2.64 4.48 4.46
CA VAL A 5 -1.78 3.37 4.09
C VAL A 5 -0.41 3.60 4.71
N LEU A 6 -0.01 2.71 5.59
CA LEU A 6 1.29 2.82 6.25
C LEU A 6 2.40 2.45 5.27
N LEU A 7 3.51 3.17 5.35
CA LEU A 7 4.67 2.94 4.50
C LEU A 7 5.84 2.50 5.37
N PHE A 8 6.58 1.49 4.89
CA PHE A 8 7.72 0.97 5.61
C PHE A 8 8.97 0.95 4.73
N ALA A 9 10.13 0.92 5.37
CA ALA A 9 11.42 0.73 4.73
C ALA A 9 11.61 1.69 3.54
N SER A 10 11.96 1.16 2.36
CA SER A 10 12.26 1.99 1.20
C SER A 10 11.08 2.82 0.71
N ALA A 11 9.85 2.36 0.91
CA ALA A 11 8.66 3.15 0.54
C ALA A 11 8.57 4.42 1.40
N LYS A 12 8.78 4.26 2.71
CA LYS A 12 8.80 5.40 3.63
C LYS A 12 9.89 6.38 3.25
N GLU A 13 11.07 5.89 2.92
CA GLU A 13 12.20 6.74 2.54
C GLU A 13 11.92 7.52 1.26
N ARG A 14 11.33 6.88 0.26
CA ARG A 14 11.06 7.54 -1.03
C ARG A 14 10.00 8.63 -0.92
N VAL A 15 8.98 8.43 -0.11
CA VAL A 15 7.90 9.41 0.05
C VAL A 15 8.28 10.46 1.10
N GLY A 16 9.11 10.09 2.06
CA GLY A 16 9.50 10.99 3.15
C GLY A 16 8.50 11.05 4.28
N GLN A 17 7.56 10.10 4.32
CA GLN A 17 6.54 10.03 5.37
C GLN A 17 6.26 8.57 5.70
N SER A 18 5.74 8.33 6.90
CA SER A 18 5.43 6.97 7.35
C SER A 18 4.06 6.49 6.88
N TYR A 19 3.29 7.31 6.21
CA TYR A 19 1.98 6.95 5.67
C TYR A 19 1.58 7.90 4.54
N VAL A 20 0.59 7.46 3.77
CA VAL A 20 -0.12 8.33 2.82
C VAL A 20 -1.61 8.10 3.01
N ASP A 21 -2.41 9.11 2.74
CA ASP A 21 -3.87 9.00 2.79
C ASP A 21 -4.40 8.99 1.36
N LEU A 22 -5.22 7.98 1.06
CA LEU A 22 -5.82 7.81 -0.26
C LEU A 22 -7.35 7.84 -0.14
N ASP A 23 -7.98 8.47 -1.11
CA ASP A 23 -9.45 8.44 -1.18
C ASP A 23 -9.87 7.21 -1.98
N LEU A 24 -10.41 6.20 -1.29
CA LEU A 24 -10.75 4.93 -1.89
C LEU A 24 -12.25 4.80 -2.12
N ALA A 25 -12.62 4.26 -3.29
CA ALA A 25 -13.99 3.87 -3.55
C ALA A 25 -14.35 2.61 -2.75
N ALA A 26 -15.63 2.46 -2.41
CA ALA A 26 -16.10 1.25 -1.75
C ALA A 26 -15.74 0.03 -2.60
N GLY A 27 -15.29 -1.03 -1.95
CA GLY A 27 -14.92 -2.26 -2.65
C GLY A 27 -13.53 -2.27 -3.26
N THR A 28 -12.72 -1.23 -3.03
CA THR A 28 -11.33 -1.22 -3.51
C THR A 28 -10.59 -2.46 -3.01
N THR A 29 -9.99 -3.19 -3.94
CA THR A 29 -9.19 -4.38 -3.62
C THR A 29 -7.71 -4.02 -3.47
N VAL A 30 -6.90 -5.00 -3.04
CA VAL A 30 -5.45 -4.85 -3.00
C VAL A 30 -4.91 -4.48 -4.38
N ALA A 31 -5.38 -5.14 -5.45
CA ALA A 31 -4.94 -4.84 -6.81
C ALA A 31 -5.27 -3.40 -7.19
N ASP A 32 -6.46 -2.93 -6.86
CA ASP A 32 -6.87 -1.55 -7.13
C ASP A 32 -6.04 -0.55 -6.32
N LEU A 33 -5.76 -0.89 -5.08
CA LEU A 33 -4.92 -0.05 -4.22
C LEU A 33 -3.53 0.12 -4.80
N ARG A 34 -2.93 -0.96 -5.30
CA ARG A 34 -1.62 -0.87 -5.95
C ARG A 34 -1.63 0.11 -7.11
N LYS A 35 -2.65 0.03 -7.95
CA LYS A 35 -2.78 0.94 -9.11
C LYS A 35 -2.91 2.38 -8.68
N GLN A 36 -3.70 2.63 -7.65
CA GLN A 36 -3.92 3.98 -7.15
C GLN A 36 -2.66 4.54 -6.51
N LEU A 37 -1.93 3.72 -5.74
CA LEU A 37 -0.66 4.15 -5.16
C LEU A 37 0.33 4.59 -6.24
N VAL A 38 0.46 3.83 -7.31
CA VAL A 38 1.36 4.17 -8.41
C VAL A 38 0.90 5.44 -9.12
N ALA A 39 -0.41 5.61 -9.30
CA ALA A 39 -0.96 6.79 -9.97
C ALA A 39 -0.69 8.07 -9.17
N GLU A 40 -0.83 8.01 -7.84
CA GLU A 40 -0.67 9.19 -6.99
C GLU A 40 0.76 9.38 -6.50
N TYR A 41 1.54 8.30 -6.42
CA TYR A 41 2.93 8.33 -5.98
C TYR A 41 3.80 7.54 -6.96
N PRO A 42 4.06 8.10 -8.17
CA PRO A 42 4.84 7.38 -9.19
C PRO A 42 6.24 6.96 -8.73
N VAL A 43 6.79 7.65 -7.75
CA VAL A 43 8.09 7.29 -7.17
C VAL A 43 8.09 5.89 -6.56
N LEU A 44 6.91 5.34 -6.27
CA LEU A 44 6.76 4.01 -5.68
C LEU A 44 6.50 2.91 -6.72
N SER A 45 6.43 3.23 -8.02
CA SER A 45 5.93 2.28 -9.02
C SER A 45 6.66 0.94 -9.03
N ASP A 46 7.99 0.94 -8.98
CA ASP A 46 8.76 -0.30 -8.97
C ASP A 46 8.65 -1.05 -7.64
N LEU A 47 8.49 -0.32 -6.53
CA LEU A 47 8.34 -0.94 -5.21
C LEU A 47 6.97 -1.58 -5.05
N VAL A 48 5.90 -0.89 -5.49
CA VAL A 48 4.54 -1.40 -5.32
C VAL A 48 4.39 -2.76 -6.00
N ALA A 49 4.97 -2.93 -7.18
CA ALA A 49 4.89 -4.19 -7.92
C ALA A 49 5.52 -5.36 -7.16
N ARG A 50 6.51 -5.09 -6.32
CA ARG A 50 7.26 -6.12 -5.59
C ARG A 50 6.92 -6.20 -4.12
N SER A 51 6.06 -5.30 -3.63
CA SER A 51 5.72 -5.23 -2.21
C SER A 51 4.52 -6.12 -1.89
N HIS A 52 4.43 -6.52 -0.63
CA HIS A 52 3.21 -7.09 -0.11
C HIS A 52 2.29 -5.98 0.41
N ILE A 53 1.00 -6.20 0.32
CA ILE A 53 0.03 -5.36 1.03
C ILE A 53 -0.43 -6.15 2.23
N ALA A 54 -0.24 -5.60 3.42
CA ALA A 54 -0.73 -6.19 4.65
C ALA A 54 -2.06 -5.54 5.02
N VAL A 55 -3.06 -6.35 5.27
CA VAL A 55 -4.39 -5.91 5.68
C VAL A 55 -4.63 -6.47 7.06
N ASP A 56 -4.80 -5.58 8.04
CA ASP A 56 -4.93 -5.94 9.45
C ASP A 56 -3.80 -6.88 9.90
N GLN A 57 -2.57 -6.52 9.51
CA GLN A 57 -1.32 -7.19 9.89
C GLN A 57 -1.14 -8.58 9.28
N GLN A 58 -1.86 -8.89 8.21
CA GLN A 58 -1.69 -10.14 7.47
C GLN A 58 -1.51 -9.84 5.99
N PHE A 59 -0.58 -10.54 5.35
CA PHE A 59 -0.39 -10.38 3.91
C PHE A 59 -1.66 -10.82 3.19
N ALA A 60 -2.14 -9.96 2.32
CA ALA A 60 -3.42 -10.16 1.63
C ALA A 60 -3.20 -10.50 0.16
N VAL A 61 -4.13 -11.28 -0.39
CA VAL A 61 -4.13 -11.56 -1.83
C VAL A 61 -4.75 -10.38 -2.59
N GLU A 62 -4.56 -10.36 -3.91
CA GLU A 62 -4.95 -9.21 -4.73
C GLU A 62 -6.45 -8.93 -4.70
N GLU A 63 -7.28 -9.93 -4.47
CA GLU A 63 -8.73 -9.79 -4.45
C GLU A 63 -9.29 -9.31 -3.12
N THR A 64 -8.47 -9.24 -2.08
CA THR A 64 -8.92 -8.80 -0.76
C THR A 64 -9.33 -7.34 -0.80
N GLN A 65 -10.51 -7.02 -0.26
CA GLN A 65 -10.96 -5.63 -0.13
C GLN A 65 -10.27 -4.96 1.04
N VAL A 66 -9.91 -3.70 0.87
CA VAL A 66 -9.13 -2.96 1.88
C VAL A 66 -9.92 -1.86 2.58
N THR A 67 -11.10 -1.50 2.07
CA THR A 67 -11.82 -0.33 2.57
C THR A 67 -12.33 -0.51 4.00
N GLU A 68 -12.61 -1.74 4.43
CA GLU A 68 -13.11 -2.01 5.77
C GLU A 68 -12.01 -2.42 6.76
N ALA A 69 -10.78 -2.51 6.30
CA ALA A 69 -9.66 -2.86 7.15
C ALA A 69 -9.36 -1.75 8.15
N LYS A 70 -8.90 -2.12 9.32
CA LYS A 70 -8.45 -1.16 10.32
C LYS A 70 -7.07 -0.62 9.99
N GLU A 71 -6.22 -1.48 9.41
CA GLU A 71 -4.86 -1.10 9.07
C GLU A 71 -4.49 -1.66 7.69
N VAL A 72 -3.92 -0.81 6.85
CA VAL A 72 -3.40 -1.21 5.54
C VAL A 72 -1.96 -0.71 5.44
N ALA A 73 -1.06 -1.57 5.00
CA ALA A 73 0.36 -1.25 4.95
C ALA A 73 1.00 -1.76 3.67
N LEU A 74 1.92 -0.96 3.13
CA LEU A 74 2.77 -1.35 2.02
C LEU A 74 4.10 -1.85 2.59
N ILE A 75 4.40 -3.12 2.36
CA ILE A 75 5.59 -3.78 2.89
C ILE A 75 6.53 -4.11 1.74
N PRO A 76 7.54 -3.27 1.47
CA PRO A 76 8.51 -3.58 0.42
C PRO A 76 9.31 -4.84 0.74
N PRO A 77 9.89 -5.49 -0.27
CA PRO A 77 10.76 -6.61 -0.01
C PRO A 77 11.99 -6.15 0.77
N VAL A 78 12.45 -6.98 1.69
CA VAL A 78 13.70 -6.70 2.37
C VAL A 78 14.81 -6.85 1.33
N SER A 79 15.60 -5.80 1.18
CA SER A 79 16.80 -5.92 0.38
C SER A 79 17.67 -6.91 1.15
N GLY A 80 17.88 -8.06 0.59
CA GLY A 80 18.63 -9.11 1.23
C GLY A 80 20.09 -8.76 1.40
N GLY A 81 20.26 -7.73 2.00
CA GLY A 81 21.61 -7.28 2.36
C GLY A 81 22.55 -8.11 1.70
#